data_6fa5b8c6ca52063b8eb448deedd1769a
#
_entry.id   6fa5b8c6ca52063b8eb448deedd1769a
#
_cell.length_a   1.000
_cell.length_b   1.000
_cell.length_c   1.000
_cell.angle_alpha   90.00
_cell.angle_beta   90.00
_cell.angle_gamma   90.00
#
_symmetry.space_group_name_H-M   'P 1'
#
loop_
_entity.id
_entity.type
_entity.pdbx_description
1 polymer ?
#
loop_
_entity_poly.entity_id
_entity_poly.type
_entity_poly.pdbx_seq_one_letter_code
_entity_poly.pdbx_strand_id
1 'polypeptide(L)'
;KAAKISIRIGAKILIRLISGIFAVVTALLPYIVILSVVAIFISLFLGVFTATYNEENNDSGSYGLSVEVESLRNDVLSELKKHHKEQYIDLYLAVMMQESGGNGEDVFQASESLGKQPNSITRDESIAQGVKYLSGMIDKAKVKNPDDIDKIKLALQGYNFGGAYIDYAIKSDGKWTQKNVYAYAKLKSNGVKRTGVKEEILGPWAYGDQNYTEHVLRYYSANGTGTSESVENVKKVDSASRMKYLFPDGVPTDESTMRKYLATIHLKAYDANGKTGQVTITCHKKLANAYKQAFEGMYKLGFRIKSVGCYNWRNMASNSNVRSYHSYGTCIDIN
;
A
#
# COMPACT_ATOMS: atom_id res chain seq x y z
N LYS A 1 -61.79 -27.15 3.08
CA LYS A 1 -61.16 -27.14 1.75
C LYS A 1 -60.50 -25.78 1.44
N ALA A 2 -61.12 -24.64 1.74
CA ALA A 2 -60.60 -23.30 1.44
C ALA A 2 -59.28 -23.00 2.16
N ALA A 3 -59.09 -23.31 3.46
CA ALA A 3 -57.84 -23.09 4.19
C ALA A 3 -56.65 -23.85 3.62
N LYS A 4 -56.81 -25.09 3.13
CA LYS A 4 -55.72 -25.84 2.50
C LYS A 4 -55.29 -25.26 1.13
N ILE A 5 -56.22 -24.62 0.41
CA ILE A 5 -55.96 -23.95 -0.87
C ILE A 5 -55.18 -22.66 -0.63
N SER A 6 -55.56 -21.86 0.38
CA SER A 6 -54.87 -20.62 0.79
C SER A 6 -53.40 -20.87 1.22
N ILE A 7 -53.16 -21.91 2.01
CA ILE A 7 -51.80 -22.32 2.44
C ILE A 7 -50.92 -22.74 1.22
N ARG A 8 -51.52 -23.47 0.28
CA ARG A 8 -50.80 -23.88 -0.95
C ARG A 8 -50.45 -22.71 -1.86
N ILE A 9 -51.32 -21.71 -1.94
CA ILE A 9 -51.06 -20.50 -2.75
C ILE A 9 -49.95 -19.65 -2.06
N GLY A 10 -50.02 -19.45 -0.75
CA GLY A 10 -48.99 -18.76 0.02
C GLY A 10 -47.60 -19.41 -0.10
N ALA A 11 -47.55 -20.75 0.01
CA ALA A 11 -46.31 -21.48 -0.18
C ALA A 11 -45.70 -21.33 -1.60
N LYS A 12 -46.56 -21.35 -2.65
CA LYS A 12 -46.07 -21.11 -4.01
C LYS A 12 -45.55 -19.71 -4.27
N ILE A 13 -46.18 -18.69 -3.64
CA ILE A 13 -45.73 -17.30 -3.73
C ILE A 13 -44.40 -17.14 -2.99
N LEU A 14 -44.26 -17.73 -1.81
CA LEU A 14 -43.03 -17.69 -1.02
C LEU A 14 -41.85 -18.38 -1.78
N ILE A 15 -42.09 -19.54 -2.37
CA ILE A 15 -41.07 -20.26 -3.15
C ILE A 15 -40.66 -19.43 -4.37
N ARG A 16 -41.57 -18.75 -5.06
CA ARG A 16 -41.22 -17.88 -6.20
C ARG A 16 -40.45 -16.65 -5.76
N LEU A 17 -40.76 -16.06 -4.63
CA LEU A 17 -39.99 -14.96 -4.04
C LEU A 17 -38.58 -15.37 -3.65
N ILE A 18 -38.43 -16.51 -2.98
CA ILE A 18 -37.12 -17.06 -2.61
C ILE A 18 -36.28 -17.40 -3.86
N SER A 19 -36.86 -18.04 -4.87
CA SER A 19 -36.16 -18.33 -6.13
C SER A 19 -35.79 -17.06 -6.91
N GLY A 20 -36.61 -16.01 -6.86
CA GLY A 20 -36.31 -14.71 -7.46
C GLY A 20 -35.12 -14.02 -6.74
N ILE A 21 -35.11 -14.02 -5.42
CA ILE A 21 -34.00 -13.47 -4.63
C ILE A 21 -32.71 -14.27 -4.90
N PHE A 22 -32.80 -15.60 -4.93
CA PHE A 22 -31.65 -16.46 -5.23
C PHE A 22 -31.09 -16.23 -6.62
N ALA A 23 -31.94 -16.02 -7.64
CA ALA A 23 -31.54 -15.69 -8.99
C ALA A 23 -30.83 -14.33 -9.08
N VAL A 24 -31.31 -13.32 -8.35
CA VAL A 24 -30.65 -12.00 -8.27
C VAL A 24 -29.30 -12.08 -7.56
N VAL A 25 -29.22 -12.80 -6.44
CA VAL A 25 -27.97 -12.99 -5.70
C VAL A 25 -26.94 -13.73 -6.54
N THR A 26 -27.33 -14.81 -7.23
CA THR A 26 -26.42 -15.56 -8.12
C THR A 26 -26.00 -14.75 -9.33
N ALA A 27 -26.84 -13.88 -9.86
CA ALA A 27 -26.51 -12.99 -10.97
C ALA A 27 -25.52 -11.86 -10.54
N LEU A 28 -25.63 -11.38 -9.29
CA LEU A 28 -24.75 -10.33 -8.75
C LEU A 28 -23.42 -10.87 -8.20
N LEU A 29 -23.36 -12.14 -7.81
CA LEU A 29 -22.17 -12.75 -7.22
C LEU A 29 -20.89 -12.59 -8.08
N PRO A 30 -20.92 -12.81 -9.40
CA PRO A 30 -19.75 -12.59 -10.25
C PRO A 30 -19.25 -11.14 -10.23
N TYR A 31 -20.17 -10.18 -10.19
CA TYR A 31 -19.81 -8.75 -10.15
C TYR A 31 -19.20 -8.33 -8.80
N ILE A 32 -19.72 -8.87 -7.70
CA ILE A 32 -19.15 -8.64 -6.35
C ILE A 32 -17.75 -9.26 -6.26
N VAL A 33 -17.57 -10.46 -6.81
CA VAL A 33 -16.24 -11.11 -6.87
C VAL A 33 -15.27 -10.30 -7.74
N ILE A 34 -15.72 -9.83 -8.90
CA ILE A 34 -14.89 -9.00 -9.78
C ILE A 34 -14.51 -7.69 -9.08
N LEU A 35 -15.44 -6.99 -8.42
CA LEU A 35 -15.17 -5.75 -7.71
C LEU A 35 -14.23 -5.96 -6.53
N SER A 36 -14.38 -7.04 -5.77
CA SER A 36 -13.46 -7.35 -4.68
C SER A 36 -12.07 -7.75 -5.18
N VAL A 37 -11.97 -8.46 -6.29
CA VAL A 37 -10.71 -8.76 -6.95
C VAL A 37 -10.05 -7.49 -7.47
N VAL A 38 -10.80 -6.59 -8.10
CA VAL A 38 -10.29 -5.28 -8.57
C VAL A 38 -9.80 -4.42 -7.40
N ALA A 39 -10.52 -4.37 -6.29
CA ALA A 39 -10.09 -3.64 -5.09
C ALA A 39 -8.81 -4.23 -4.47
N ILE A 40 -8.70 -5.56 -4.44
CA ILE A 40 -7.48 -6.27 -4.00
C ILE A 40 -6.33 -5.99 -4.98
N PHE A 41 -6.58 -5.99 -6.28
CA PHE A 41 -5.57 -5.69 -7.30
C PHE A 41 -5.09 -4.23 -7.23
N ILE A 42 -5.97 -3.27 -6.97
CA ILE A 42 -5.57 -1.86 -6.75
C ILE A 42 -4.68 -1.75 -5.52
N SER A 43 -5.02 -2.42 -4.42
CA SER A 43 -4.22 -2.43 -3.19
C SER A 43 -2.87 -3.15 -3.37
N LEU A 44 -2.85 -4.27 -4.12
CA LEU A 44 -1.64 -5.00 -4.48
C LEU A 44 -0.78 -4.23 -5.50
N PHE A 45 -1.41 -3.54 -6.45
CA PHE A 45 -0.72 -2.73 -7.45
C PHE A 45 0.03 -1.57 -6.81
N LEU A 46 -0.56 -0.88 -5.84
CA LEU A 46 0.13 0.14 -5.06
C LEU A 46 1.30 -0.46 -4.25
N GLY A 47 1.14 -1.66 -3.69
CA GLY A 47 2.20 -2.37 -2.94
C GLY A 47 3.33 -2.89 -3.85
N VAL A 48 3.01 -3.46 -5.02
CA VAL A 48 3.99 -3.97 -5.99
C VAL A 48 4.68 -2.82 -6.71
N PHE A 49 3.99 -1.72 -7.00
CA PHE A 49 4.59 -0.52 -7.60
C PHE A 49 5.72 0.05 -6.74
N THR A 50 5.58 -0.04 -5.42
CA THR A 50 6.65 0.35 -4.50
C THR A 50 7.74 -0.72 -4.37
N ALA A 51 7.43 -2.01 -4.52
CA ALA A 51 8.37 -3.11 -4.35
C ALA A 51 9.32 -3.33 -5.55
N THR A 52 8.82 -3.18 -6.79
CA THR A 52 9.62 -3.45 -8.00
C THR A 52 10.55 -2.30 -8.42
N TYR A 53 10.37 -1.10 -7.84
CA TYR A 53 11.22 0.06 -8.16
C TYR A 53 12.68 -0.13 -7.71
N ASN A 54 12.99 -1.08 -6.81
CA ASN A 54 14.30 -1.21 -6.17
C ASN A 54 15.09 -2.48 -6.49
N GLU A 55 14.59 -3.41 -7.31
CA GLU A 55 15.35 -4.63 -7.60
C GLU A 55 16.51 -4.46 -8.59
N GLU A 56 16.60 -3.35 -9.35
CA GLU A 56 17.68 -3.11 -10.32
C GLU A 56 18.78 -2.13 -9.85
N ASN A 57 18.57 -1.45 -8.73
CA ASN A 57 19.62 -0.65 -8.13
C ASN A 57 20.05 -1.31 -6.83
N ASN A 58 21.21 -1.91 -6.82
CA ASN A 58 21.97 -2.32 -5.64
C ASN A 58 22.38 -1.08 -4.79
N ASP A 59 21.45 -0.18 -4.61
CA ASP A 59 21.57 0.97 -3.74
C ASP A 59 20.45 0.84 -2.69
N SER A 60 20.84 0.66 -1.45
CA SER A 60 19.98 0.51 -0.27
C SER A 60 19.23 1.81 0.08
N GLY A 61 18.60 2.41 -0.92
CA GLY A 61 17.73 3.57 -0.75
C GLY A 61 16.39 3.17 -0.14
N SER A 62 15.97 3.84 0.92
CA SER A 62 14.62 3.65 1.45
C SER A 62 13.58 4.09 0.40
N TYR A 63 12.45 3.39 0.33
CA TYR A 63 11.31 3.80 -0.48
C TYR A 63 10.77 5.14 0.03
N GLY A 64 10.43 6.04 -0.86
CA GLY A 64 9.84 7.32 -0.45
C GLY A 64 8.49 7.14 0.24
N LEU A 65 8.24 7.92 1.28
CA LEU A 65 6.95 8.00 1.94
C LEU A 65 5.94 8.71 1.02
N SER A 66 4.64 8.38 1.15
CA SER A 66 3.58 9.10 0.45
C SER A 66 3.47 10.54 0.94
N VAL A 67 2.85 11.39 0.14
CA VAL A 67 2.58 12.79 0.53
C VAL A 67 1.63 12.85 1.71
N GLU A 68 0.69 11.92 1.77
CA GLU A 68 -0.28 11.78 2.84
C GLU A 68 0.43 11.49 4.17
N VAL A 69 1.37 10.53 4.19
CA VAL A 69 2.20 10.22 5.37
C VAL A 69 3.07 11.42 5.76
N GLU A 70 3.76 12.04 4.81
CA GLU A 70 4.59 13.22 5.08
C GLU A 70 3.79 14.40 5.61
N SER A 71 2.55 14.56 5.18
CA SER A 71 1.67 15.63 5.69
C SER A 71 1.35 15.49 7.18
N LEU A 72 1.40 14.27 7.71
CA LEU A 72 1.11 13.96 9.11
C LEU A 72 2.36 13.94 10.01
N ARG A 73 3.55 14.20 9.46
CA ARG A 73 4.83 14.17 10.19
C ARG A 73 4.81 15.03 11.46
N ASN A 74 4.26 16.24 11.38
CA ASN A 74 4.21 17.16 12.52
C ASN A 74 3.26 16.68 13.62
N ASP A 75 2.14 16.06 13.24
CA ASP A 75 1.17 15.51 14.20
C ASP A 75 1.77 14.29 14.92
N VAL A 76 2.40 13.39 14.17
CA VAL A 76 3.15 12.26 14.73
C VAL A 76 4.30 12.73 15.62
N LEU A 77 5.08 13.73 15.19
CA LEU A 77 6.18 14.28 15.98
C LEU A 77 5.68 14.92 17.29
N SER A 78 4.54 15.61 17.23
CA SER A 78 3.90 16.18 18.42
C SER A 78 3.52 15.10 19.43
N GLU A 79 2.98 13.98 18.94
CA GLU A 79 2.63 12.85 19.80
C GLU A 79 3.87 12.13 20.35
N LEU A 80 4.91 11.94 19.52
CA LEU A 80 6.19 11.32 19.92
C LEU A 80 6.88 12.05 21.06
N LYS A 81 6.78 13.39 21.11
CA LYS A 81 7.32 14.22 22.22
C LYS A 81 6.73 13.83 23.55
N LYS A 82 5.46 13.45 23.62
CA LYS A 82 4.81 12.99 24.86
C LYS A 82 5.39 11.66 25.37
N HIS A 83 6.01 10.90 24.47
CA HIS A 83 6.60 9.59 24.75
C HIS A 83 8.14 9.61 24.77
N HIS A 84 8.78 10.77 24.54
CA HIS A 84 10.25 10.91 24.41
C HIS A 84 10.85 9.97 23.34
N LYS A 85 10.21 9.92 22.17
CA LYS A 85 10.57 9.03 21.05
C LYS A 85 10.82 9.78 19.73
N GLU A 86 11.10 11.10 19.79
CA GLU A 86 11.25 11.96 18.61
C GLU A 86 12.30 11.46 17.62
N GLN A 87 13.37 10.84 18.14
CA GLN A 87 14.46 10.30 17.30
C GLN A 87 14.01 9.15 16.40
N TYR A 88 12.85 8.55 16.66
CA TYR A 88 12.30 7.46 15.84
C TYR A 88 11.25 7.91 14.83
N ILE A 89 11.07 9.23 14.59
CA ILE A 89 10.01 9.75 13.71
C ILE A 89 9.91 9.01 12.38
N ASP A 90 11.03 8.75 11.72
CA ASP A 90 11.03 8.07 10.42
C ASP A 90 10.58 6.61 10.51
N LEU A 91 10.82 5.93 11.64
CA LEU A 91 10.30 4.59 11.88
C LEU A 91 8.78 4.59 12.02
N TYR A 92 8.21 5.57 12.70
CA TYR A 92 6.75 5.68 12.85
C TYR A 92 6.06 6.02 11.54
N LEU A 93 6.68 6.89 10.74
CA LEU A 93 6.16 7.19 9.41
C LEU A 93 6.28 5.99 8.46
N ALA A 94 7.33 5.18 8.59
CA ALA A 94 7.46 3.93 7.84
C ALA A 94 6.38 2.91 8.24
N VAL A 95 6.02 2.82 9.53
CA VAL A 95 4.88 2.01 9.98
C VAL A 95 3.58 2.55 9.42
N MET A 96 3.29 3.85 9.54
CA MET A 96 2.09 4.47 8.97
C MET A 96 2.00 4.23 7.45
N MET A 97 3.12 4.32 6.75
CA MET A 97 3.18 4.03 5.31
C MET A 97 2.78 2.59 5.01
N GLN A 98 3.26 1.63 5.80
CA GLN A 98 2.91 0.21 5.65
C GLN A 98 1.44 -0.06 5.99
N GLU A 99 0.89 0.57 7.02
CA GLU A 99 -0.47 0.30 7.50
C GLU A 99 -1.56 0.89 6.60
N SER A 100 -1.38 2.12 6.13
CA SER A 100 -2.44 2.84 5.41
C SER A 100 -1.95 3.71 4.25
N GLY A 101 -0.63 3.94 4.13
CA GLY A 101 -0.09 4.97 3.26
C GLY A 101 -0.52 6.39 3.64
N GLY A 102 -0.95 6.61 4.89
CA GLY A 102 -1.46 7.89 5.40
C GLY A 102 -2.91 8.18 5.02
N ASN A 103 -3.65 7.17 4.49
CA ASN A 103 -5.02 7.33 4.03
C ASN A 103 -6.04 6.87 5.08
N GLY A 104 -7.25 7.45 5.01
CA GLY A 104 -8.33 7.16 5.94
C GLY A 104 -8.18 7.83 7.30
N GLU A 105 -8.98 7.39 8.26
CA GLU A 105 -8.96 7.91 9.63
C GLU A 105 -8.01 7.08 10.52
N ASP A 106 -8.03 5.77 10.43
CA ASP A 106 -7.15 4.90 11.21
C ASP A 106 -5.80 4.67 10.52
N VAL A 107 -5.00 5.74 10.47
CA VAL A 107 -3.73 5.79 9.71
C VAL A 107 -2.65 4.83 10.22
N PHE A 108 -2.70 4.43 11.49
CA PHE A 108 -1.81 3.42 12.08
C PHE A 108 -2.45 2.03 12.20
N GLN A 109 -3.69 1.84 11.71
CA GLN A 109 -4.50 0.63 11.90
C GLN A 109 -4.52 0.18 13.37
N ALA A 110 -4.71 1.16 14.27
CA ALA A 110 -4.56 0.98 15.70
C ALA A 110 -5.86 0.63 16.45
N SER A 111 -7.02 0.63 15.76
CA SER A 111 -8.34 0.34 16.35
C SER A 111 -8.37 -0.97 17.14
N GLU A 112 -7.80 -2.04 16.57
CA GLU A 112 -7.83 -3.38 17.18
C GLU A 112 -7.01 -3.43 18.49
N SER A 113 -5.96 -2.63 18.61
CA SER A 113 -5.17 -2.52 19.84
C SER A 113 -5.94 -1.88 21.00
N LEU A 114 -7.05 -1.19 20.68
CA LEU A 114 -8.04 -0.66 21.65
C LEU A 114 -9.22 -1.60 21.87
N GLY A 115 -9.25 -2.78 21.25
CA GLY A 115 -10.40 -3.69 21.26
C GLY A 115 -11.59 -3.17 20.47
N LYS A 116 -11.39 -2.21 19.57
CA LYS A 116 -12.41 -1.62 18.69
C LYS A 116 -12.42 -2.34 17.33
N GLN A 117 -13.49 -2.12 16.56
CA GLN A 117 -13.56 -2.62 15.18
C GLN A 117 -12.51 -1.93 14.30
N PRO A 118 -11.94 -2.60 13.29
CA PRO A 118 -11.01 -1.99 12.35
C PRO A 118 -11.55 -0.69 11.74
N ASN A 119 -10.70 0.32 11.58
CA ASN A 119 -11.05 1.63 11.02
C ASN A 119 -12.17 2.39 11.74
N SER A 120 -12.35 2.18 13.04
CA SER A 120 -13.45 2.78 13.82
C SER A 120 -13.03 3.93 14.73
N ILE A 121 -11.81 4.43 14.61
CA ILE A 121 -11.27 5.55 15.38
C ILE A 121 -10.94 6.73 14.47
N THR A 122 -10.91 7.92 15.07
CA THR A 122 -10.50 9.14 14.37
C THR A 122 -8.99 9.15 14.10
N ARG A 123 -8.55 10.02 13.20
CA ARG A 123 -7.14 10.18 12.85
C ARG A 123 -6.28 10.55 14.05
N ASP A 124 -6.75 11.46 14.89
CA ASP A 124 -6.04 11.87 16.10
C ASP A 124 -5.94 10.70 17.11
N GLU A 125 -7.04 9.95 17.29
CA GLU A 125 -7.02 8.73 18.11
C GLU A 125 -6.06 7.68 17.54
N SER A 126 -6.01 7.52 16.22
CA SER A 126 -5.12 6.58 15.55
C SER A 126 -3.66 6.97 15.74
N ILE A 127 -3.31 8.25 15.57
CA ILE A 127 -1.95 8.74 15.79
C ILE A 127 -1.56 8.53 17.25
N ALA A 128 -2.41 8.96 18.20
CA ALA A 128 -2.12 8.81 19.62
C ALA A 128 -1.94 7.33 20.02
N GLN A 129 -2.83 6.45 19.58
CA GLN A 129 -2.76 5.03 19.92
C GLN A 129 -1.62 4.31 19.19
N GLY A 130 -1.42 4.59 17.90
CA GLY A 130 -0.33 3.98 17.11
C GLY A 130 1.04 4.35 17.68
N VAL A 131 1.24 5.63 18.00
CA VAL A 131 2.45 6.09 18.66
C VAL A 131 2.65 5.42 20.02
N LYS A 132 1.64 5.41 20.86
CA LYS A 132 1.70 4.75 22.18
C LYS A 132 2.02 3.26 22.05
N TYR A 133 1.34 2.55 21.14
CA TYR A 133 1.48 1.11 20.97
C TYR A 133 2.86 0.72 20.47
N LEU A 134 3.37 1.42 19.43
CA LEU A 134 4.72 1.16 18.92
C LEU A 134 5.79 1.56 19.93
N SER A 135 5.61 2.65 20.68
CA SER A 135 6.51 3.03 21.78
C SER A 135 6.65 1.91 22.81
N GLY A 136 5.53 1.29 23.18
CA GLY A 136 5.55 0.12 24.08
C GLY A 136 6.32 -1.07 23.50
N MET A 137 6.26 -1.30 22.18
CA MET A 137 7.04 -2.36 21.54
C MET A 137 8.53 -2.01 21.48
N ILE A 138 8.88 -0.76 21.20
CA ILE A 138 10.26 -0.25 21.22
C ILE A 138 10.89 -0.45 22.63
N ASP A 139 10.17 -0.06 23.66
CA ASP A 139 10.64 -0.20 25.05
C ASP A 139 10.77 -1.69 25.44
N LYS A 140 9.78 -2.51 25.10
CA LYS A 140 9.79 -3.95 25.38
C LYS A 140 10.91 -4.67 24.64
N ALA A 141 11.19 -4.31 23.39
CA ALA A 141 12.31 -4.84 22.60
C ALA A 141 13.67 -4.30 23.05
N LYS A 142 13.69 -3.28 23.93
CA LYS A 142 14.90 -2.59 24.41
C LYS A 142 15.71 -1.97 23.26
N VAL A 143 15.03 -1.30 22.32
CA VAL A 143 15.67 -0.54 21.25
C VAL A 143 16.41 0.63 21.84
N LYS A 144 17.69 0.78 21.53
CA LYS A 144 18.57 1.81 22.11
C LYS A 144 18.59 3.11 21.31
N ASN A 145 18.59 2.98 20.00
CA ASN A 145 18.68 4.10 19.06
C ASN A 145 18.09 3.71 17.69
N PRO A 146 17.93 4.67 16.77
CA PRO A 146 17.40 4.40 15.42
C PRO A 146 18.20 3.38 14.58
N ASP A 147 19.47 3.15 14.90
CA ASP A 147 20.33 2.21 14.18
C ASP A 147 20.29 0.78 14.75
N ASP A 148 19.59 0.56 15.85
CA ASP A 148 19.47 -0.77 16.49
C ASP A 148 18.48 -1.67 15.73
N ILE A 149 18.80 -1.95 14.46
CA ILE A 149 17.93 -2.64 13.52
C ILE A 149 17.48 -4.01 14.04
N ASP A 150 18.35 -4.74 14.73
CA ASP A 150 17.99 -6.05 15.27
C ASP A 150 16.88 -5.96 16.32
N LYS A 151 16.89 -4.93 17.15
CA LYS A 151 15.85 -4.67 18.16
C LYS A 151 14.62 -4.02 17.54
N ILE A 152 14.79 -3.17 16.53
CA ILE A 152 13.71 -2.59 15.74
C ILE A 152 12.90 -3.71 15.08
N LYS A 153 13.54 -4.73 14.49
CA LYS A 153 12.83 -5.90 13.93
C LYS A 153 11.95 -6.61 14.96
N LEU A 154 12.43 -6.75 16.21
CA LEU A 154 11.61 -7.30 17.30
C LEU A 154 10.40 -6.41 17.61
N ALA A 155 10.61 -5.10 17.70
CA ALA A 155 9.55 -4.14 17.98
C ALA A 155 8.50 -4.10 16.86
N LEU A 156 8.93 -4.08 15.60
CA LEU A 156 8.05 -4.09 14.44
C LEU A 156 7.21 -5.37 14.36
N GLN A 157 7.83 -6.54 14.50
CA GLN A 157 7.07 -7.79 14.49
C GLN A 157 6.14 -7.89 15.72
N GLY A 158 6.55 -7.31 16.85
CA GLY A 158 5.70 -7.15 18.04
C GLY A 158 4.53 -6.21 17.82
N TYR A 159 4.68 -5.17 16.99
CA TYR A 159 3.58 -4.29 16.60
C TYR A 159 2.49 -5.08 15.86
N ASN A 160 2.87 -5.89 14.89
CA ASN A 160 1.94 -6.68 14.08
C ASN A 160 1.38 -7.92 14.81
N PHE A 161 2.20 -8.63 15.60
CA PHE A 161 1.80 -9.88 16.26
C PHE A 161 1.33 -9.71 17.71
N GLY A 162 1.50 -8.51 18.26
CA GLY A 162 1.33 -8.25 19.68
C GLY A 162 2.60 -8.50 20.49
N GLY A 163 2.73 -7.80 21.64
CA GLY A 163 3.94 -7.82 22.47
C GLY A 163 4.37 -9.19 23.02
N ALA A 164 3.48 -10.17 23.05
CA ALA A 164 3.81 -11.55 23.46
C ALA A 164 4.78 -12.25 22.49
N TYR A 165 4.81 -11.80 21.20
CA TYR A 165 5.81 -12.28 20.26
C TYR A 165 7.23 -11.91 20.68
N ILE A 166 7.44 -10.71 21.21
CA ILE A 166 8.77 -10.25 21.65
C ILE A 166 9.31 -11.20 22.73
N ASP A 167 8.48 -11.53 23.72
CA ASP A 167 8.87 -12.48 24.78
C ASP A 167 9.20 -13.87 24.23
N TYR A 168 8.37 -14.34 23.30
CA TYR A 168 8.59 -15.62 22.61
C TYR A 168 9.92 -15.63 21.84
N ALA A 169 10.19 -14.61 21.02
CA ALA A 169 11.40 -14.52 20.21
C ALA A 169 12.67 -14.43 21.08
N ILE A 170 12.63 -13.63 22.16
CA ILE A 170 13.74 -13.54 23.11
C ILE A 170 13.99 -14.88 23.79
N LYS A 171 12.93 -15.59 24.21
CA LYS A 171 13.05 -16.90 24.87
C LYS A 171 13.57 -17.98 23.93
N SER A 172 13.19 -17.96 22.65
CA SER A 172 13.57 -19.00 21.67
C SER A 172 14.97 -18.78 21.09
N ASP A 173 15.26 -17.59 20.60
CA ASP A 173 16.48 -17.30 19.82
C ASP A 173 17.28 -16.11 20.35
N GLY A 174 16.81 -15.41 21.39
CA GLY A 174 17.41 -14.18 21.92
C GLY A 174 17.26 -12.95 21.03
N LYS A 175 16.69 -13.11 19.84
CA LYS A 175 16.57 -12.08 18.81
C LYS A 175 15.42 -12.39 17.84
N TRP A 176 15.10 -11.44 16.99
CA TRP A 176 14.24 -11.67 15.84
C TRP A 176 14.93 -12.60 14.83
N THR A 177 14.18 -13.59 14.34
CA THR A 177 14.58 -14.42 13.18
C THR A 177 13.33 -14.78 12.39
N GLN A 178 13.44 -14.93 11.07
CA GLN A 178 12.32 -15.37 10.25
C GLN A 178 11.77 -16.73 10.71
N LYS A 179 12.66 -17.57 11.25
CA LYS A 179 12.30 -18.89 11.81
C LYS A 179 11.35 -18.77 13.00
N ASN A 180 11.63 -17.88 13.97
CA ASN A 180 10.75 -17.71 15.13
C ASN A 180 9.47 -16.97 14.79
N VAL A 181 9.47 -16.07 13.80
CA VAL A 181 8.27 -15.46 13.24
C VAL A 181 7.33 -16.53 12.70
N TYR A 182 7.82 -17.42 11.84
CA TYR A 182 7.01 -18.50 11.28
C TYR A 182 6.54 -19.50 12.35
N ALA A 183 7.39 -19.84 13.31
CA ALA A 183 7.03 -20.74 14.38
C ALA A 183 5.91 -20.15 15.27
N TYR A 184 6.01 -18.87 15.61
CA TYR A 184 4.98 -18.17 16.38
C TYR A 184 3.66 -18.05 15.59
N ALA A 185 3.73 -17.68 14.32
CA ALA A 185 2.55 -17.59 13.46
C ALA A 185 1.87 -18.97 13.29
N LYS A 186 2.64 -20.04 13.13
CA LYS A 186 2.13 -21.42 13.11
C LYS A 186 1.40 -21.77 14.41
N LEU A 187 1.98 -21.43 15.55
CA LEU A 187 1.37 -21.66 16.87
C LEU A 187 0.03 -20.90 16.98
N LYS A 188 0.02 -19.61 16.63
CA LYS A 188 -1.14 -18.74 16.75
C LYS A 188 -2.25 -19.06 15.75
N SER A 189 -1.92 -19.58 14.59
CA SER A 189 -2.88 -20.05 13.59
C SER A 189 -3.41 -21.48 13.86
N ASN A 190 -2.97 -22.13 14.94
CA ASN A 190 -3.23 -23.55 15.18
C ASN A 190 -2.79 -24.45 13.99
N GLY A 191 -1.73 -24.07 13.30
CA GLY A 191 -1.20 -24.77 12.14
C GLY A 191 -1.99 -24.57 10.84
N VAL A 192 -2.97 -23.65 10.82
CA VAL A 192 -3.72 -23.29 9.60
C VAL A 192 -2.80 -22.54 8.64
N LYS A 193 -2.68 -23.03 7.41
CA LYS A 193 -1.90 -22.39 6.34
C LYS A 193 -2.75 -21.40 5.54
N ARG A 194 -2.07 -20.40 4.99
CA ARG A 194 -2.59 -19.59 3.87
C ARG A 194 -2.35 -20.33 2.55
N THR A 195 -3.02 -19.85 1.52
CA THR A 195 -2.86 -20.32 0.14
C THR A 195 -2.89 -19.15 -0.83
N GLY A 196 -2.24 -19.32 -2.00
CA GLY A 196 -2.22 -18.33 -3.07
C GLY A 196 -1.47 -17.04 -2.70
N VAL A 197 -1.86 -15.93 -3.31
CA VAL A 197 -1.18 -14.63 -3.18
C VAL A 197 -0.96 -14.18 -1.74
N LYS A 198 -1.88 -14.51 -0.82
CA LYS A 198 -1.71 -14.16 0.60
C LYS A 198 -0.55 -14.92 1.27
N GLU A 199 -0.25 -16.15 0.83
CA GLU A 199 0.91 -16.90 1.31
C GLU A 199 2.21 -16.23 0.86
N GLU A 200 2.29 -15.82 -0.39
CA GLU A 200 3.47 -15.16 -0.96
C GLU A 200 3.76 -13.82 -0.26
N ILE A 201 2.73 -13.01 -0.01
CA ILE A 201 2.91 -11.67 0.57
C ILE A 201 3.10 -11.73 2.09
N LEU A 202 2.21 -12.43 2.80
CA LEU A 202 2.11 -12.36 4.26
C LEU A 202 2.75 -13.56 4.98
N GLY A 203 3.29 -14.52 4.23
CA GLY A 203 3.87 -15.75 4.75
C GLY A 203 2.85 -16.89 4.93
N PRO A 204 3.33 -18.14 5.18
CA PRO A 204 2.57 -19.39 5.02
C PRO A 204 1.46 -19.63 6.04
N TRP A 205 1.45 -18.94 7.17
CA TRP A 205 0.51 -19.24 8.25
C TRP A 205 -0.61 -18.21 8.34
N ALA A 206 -1.83 -18.64 8.66
CA ALA A 206 -3.02 -17.79 8.76
C ALA A 206 -3.03 -16.93 10.03
N TYR A 207 -1.95 -16.17 10.26
CA TYR A 207 -1.78 -15.26 11.40
C TYR A 207 -0.88 -14.08 11.03
N GLY A 208 -1.35 -12.86 11.21
CA GLY A 208 -0.64 -11.59 11.00
C GLY A 208 0.18 -11.51 9.70
N ASP A 209 1.05 -10.58 9.57
CA ASP A 209 2.04 -10.48 8.48
C ASP A 209 3.40 -10.99 8.95
N GLN A 210 3.85 -12.11 8.40
CA GLN A 210 5.11 -12.74 8.77
C GLN A 210 6.32 -12.09 8.08
N ASN A 211 6.09 -11.23 7.10
CA ASN A 211 7.10 -10.44 6.40
C ASN A 211 7.04 -8.94 6.82
N TYR A 212 6.33 -8.64 7.91
CA TYR A 212 6.05 -7.27 8.35
C TYR A 212 7.31 -6.41 8.52
N THR A 213 8.36 -6.99 9.08
CA THR A 213 9.63 -6.28 9.27
C THR A 213 10.23 -5.79 7.95
N GLU A 214 10.21 -6.61 6.91
CA GLU A 214 10.70 -6.25 5.58
C GLU A 214 9.77 -5.23 4.93
N HIS A 215 8.46 -5.41 5.09
CA HIS A 215 7.46 -4.49 4.56
C HIS A 215 7.57 -3.09 5.14
N VAL A 216 7.90 -2.94 6.42
CA VAL A 216 8.13 -1.63 7.04
C VAL A 216 9.52 -1.09 6.74
N LEU A 217 10.56 -1.95 6.87
CA LEU A 217 11.95 -1.48 6.76
C LEU A 217 12.32 -0.99 5.36
N ARG A 218 11.58 -1.39 4.32
CA ARG A 218 11.75 -0.79 2.98
C ARG A 218 11.46 0.71 2.94
N TYR A 219 10.70 1.24 3.89
CA TYR A 219 10.39 2.67 4.04
C TYR A 219 11.26 3.37 5.09
N TYR A 220 12.12 2.63 5.78
CA TYR A 220 12.91 3.12 6.90
C TYR A 220 14.39 3.17 6.58
N SER A 221 14.98 4.34 6.75
CA SER A 221 16.44 4.53 6.74
C SER A 221 16.88 5.01 8.12
N ALA A 222 17.69 4.20 8.79
CA ALA A 222 18.08 4.41 10.19
C ALA A 222 18.75 5.77 10.48
N ASN A 223 19.44 6.36 9.51
CA ASN A 223 20.22 7.58 9.69
C ASN A 223 19.75 8.77 8.84
N GLY A 224 18.61 8.66 8.16
CA GLY A 224 18.28 9.67 7.14
C GLY A 224 19.35 9.76 6.02
N THR A 225 20.36 8.91 6.12
CA THR A 225 21.44 8.75 5.17
C THR A 225 21.17 7.48 4.33
N GLY A 226 20.00 7.42 3.68
CA GLY A 226 20.00 6.77 2.40
C GLY A 226 21.05 7.54 1.60
N THR A 227 22.13 6.87 1.21
CA THR A 227 23.12 7.41 0.30
C THR A 227 22.49 7.57 -1.08
N SER A 228 21.55 8.50 -1.19
CA SER A 228 21.40 9.27 -2.40
C SER A 228 22.30 10.47 -2.21
N GLU A 229 23.32 10.59 -3.04
CA GLU A 229 23.91 11.89 -3.24
C GLU A 229 22.79 12.93 -3.25
N SER A 230 22.80 13.79 -2.23
CA SER A 230 22.08 15.03 -2.13
C SER A 230 20.58 15.01 -2.54
N VAL A 231 19.71 14.42 -1.70
CA VAL A 231 18.41 15.04 -1.46
C VAL A 231 18.47 15.69 -0.09
N GLU A 232 19.28 16.72 0.00
CA GLU A 232 19.17 17.70 1.06
C GLU A 232 17.74 18.22 1.10
N ASN A 233 17.06 18.01 2.22
CA ASN A 233 15.80 18.65 2.55
C ASN A 233 14.64 18.44 1.55
N VAL A 234 14.10 17.24 1.45
CA VAL A 234 12.72 17.09 0.99
C VAL A 234 11.77 17.46 2.13
N LYS A 235 11.84 18.72 2.53
CA LYS A 235 10.74 19.41 3.20
C LYS A 235 9.55 19.35 2.25
N LYS A 236 8.44 18.68 2.68
CA LYS A 236 7.18 18.66 1.93
C LYS A 236 7.43 18.69 0.43
N VAL A 237 7.37 17.55 -0.28
CA VAL A 237 7.36 17.61 -1.74
C VAL A 237 6.01 18.18 -2.13
N ASP A 238 5.89 19.47 -1.96
CA ASP A 238 4.77 20.23 -2.48
C ASP A 238 4.72 20.08 -4.01
N SER A 239 3.63 20.46 -4.58
CA SER A 239 3.45 20.40 -6.03
C SER A 239 4.56 21.17 -6.78
N ALA A 240 5.07 22.25 -6.20
CA ALA A 240 6.14 23.07 -6.78
C ALA A 240 7.48 22.32 -6.79
N SER A 241 7.84 21.64 -5.70
CA SER A 241 9.07 20.82 -5.63
C SER A 241 9.04 19.64 -6.59
N ARG A 242 7.89 18.96 -6.74
CA ARG A 242 7.71 17.91 -7.75
C ARG A 242 7.87 18.45 -9.16
N MET A 243 7.27 19.60 -9.45
CA MET A 243 7.38 20.23 -10.75
C MET A 243 8.82 20.69 -11.02
N LYS A 244 9.53 21.20 -10.01
CA LYS A 244 10.95 21.55 -10.12
C LYS A 244 11.84 20.33 -10.39
N TYR A 245 11.56 19.18 -9.74
CA TYR A 245 12.26 17.93 -10.03
C TYR A 245 12.02 17.46 -11.46
N LEU A 246 10.78 17.47 -11.91
CA LEU A 246 10.43 17.06 -13.27
C LEU A 246 10.99 18.05 -14.32
N PHE A 247 10.93 19.33 -14.03
CA PHE A 247 11.26 20.43 -14.93
C PHE A 247 12.28 21.37 -14.27
N PRO A 248 13.56 21.00 -14.20
CA PRO A 248 14.58 21.81 -13.54
C PRO A 248 14.75 23.19 -14.18
N ASP A 249 14.49 23.30 -15.49
CA ASP A 249 14.60 24.53 -16.27
C ASP A 249 13.29 25.35 -16.30
N GLY A 250 12.30 24.96 -15.49
CA GLY A 250 10.97 25.56 -15.46
C GLY A 250 9.89 24.72 -16.13
N VAL A 251 8.67 24.83 -15.62
CA VAL A 251 7.52 24.06 -16.13
C VAL A 251 7.18 24.51 -17.55
N PRO A 252 7.10 23.61 -18.54
CA PRO A 252 6.74 23.98 -19.90
C PRO A 252 5.36 24.63 -20.00
N THR A 253 5.29 25.74 -20.69
CA THR A 253 4.05 26.49 -20.96
C THR A 253 3.43 26.14 -22.31
N ASP A 254 4.21 25.54 -23.20
CA ASP A 254 3.81 25.12 -24.54
C ASP A 254 4.20 23.67 -24.82
N GLU A 255 3.53 23.04 -25.79
CA GLU A 255 3.71 21.65 -26.14
C GLU A 255 5.09 21.36 -26.74
N SER A 256 5.66 22.29 -27.47
CA SER A 256 6.95 22.12 -28.15
C SER A 256 8.08 21.98 -27.12
N THR A 257 8.04 22.81 -26.10
CA THR A 257 8.97 22.72 -24.95
C THR A 257 8.74 21.45 -24.14
N MET A 258 7.46 21.05 -23.94
CA MET A 258 7.14 19.82 -23.21
C MET A 258 7.70 18.56 -23.89
N ARG A 259 7.72 18.52 -25.21
CA ARG A 259 8.27 17.37 -25.98
C ARG A 259 9.71 17.03 -25.64
N LYS A 260 10.51 17.98 -25.18
CA LYS A 260 11.91 17.75 -24.73
C LYS A 260 12.00 16.83 -23.50
N TYR A 261 10.95 16.78 -22.70
CA TYR A 261 10.86 15.99 -21.46
C TYR A 261 10.17 14.64 -21.65
N LEU A 262 9.64 14.36 -22.85
CA LEU A 262 8.90 13.14 -23.14
C LEU A 262 9.79 12.05 -23.73
N ALA A 263 9.42 10.80 -23.43
CA ALA A 263 9.91 9.60 -24.08
C ALA A 263 8.74 8.72 -24.49
N THR A 264 8.85 8.09 -25.65
CA THR A 264 7.93 7.03 -26.08
C THR A 264 8.52 5.68 -25.70
N ILE A 265 7.74 4.87 -25.00
CA ILE A 265 8.15 3.55 -24.54
C ILE A 265 7.16 2.48 -25.00
N HIS A 266 7.69 1.29 -25.26
CA HIS A 266 6.93 0.10 -25.66
C HIS A 266 6.88 -0.86 -24.47
N LEU A 267 5.68 -1.32 -24.15
CA LEU A 267 5.40 -2.08 -22.94
C LEU A 267 4.70 -3.38 -23.31
N LYS A 268 5.23 -4.50 -22.82
CA LYS A 268 4.60 -5.80 -23.00
C LYS A 268 3.29 -5.86 -22.21
N ALA A 269 2.22 -6.35 -22.83
CA ALA A 269 0.90 -6.40 -22.22
C ALA A 269 0.05 -7.52 -22.82
N TYR A 270 -0.98 -7.95 -22.10
CA TYR A 270 -2.08 -8.72 -22.70
C TYR A 270 -3.16 -7.76 -23.17
N ASP A 271 -3.71 -7.99 -24.36
CA ASP A 271 -4.89 -7.29 -24.85
C ASP A 271 -6.15 -7.72 -24.08
N ALA A 272 -7.29 -7.11 -24.40
CA ALA A 272 -8.58 -7.44 -23.79
C ALA A 272 -8.98 -8.93 -23.94
N ASN A 273 -8.47 -9.61 -24.96
CA ASN A 273 -8.73 -11.03 -25.25
C ASN A 273 -7.72 -11.97 -24.57
N GLY A 274 -6.71 -11.42 -23.89
CA GLY A 274 -5.64 -12.18 -23.25
C GLY A 274 -4.51 -12.61 -24.18
N LYS A 275 -4.44 -12.05 -25.40
CA LYS A 275 -3.33 -12.28 -26.33
C LYS A 275 -2.16 -11.38 -25.95
N THR A 276 -0.96 -11.95 -25.88
CA THR A 276 0.27 -11.18 -25.71
C THR A 276 0.47 -10.20 -26.85
N GLY A 277 0.72 -8.96 -26.48
CA GLY A 277 0.98 -7.86 -27.40
C GLY A 277 1.90 -6.82 -26.77
N GLN A 278 1.83 -5.64 -27.34
CA GLN A 278 2.61 -4.48 -26.89
C GLN A 278 1.72 -3.24 -26.91
N VAL A 279 1.80 -2.43 -25.86
CA VAL A 279 1.20 -1.10 -25.83
C VAL A 279 2.33 -0.06 -25.90
N THR A 280 2.02 1.09 -26.48
CA THR A 280 2.96 2.20 -26.62
C THR A 280 2.40 3.39 -25.88
N ILE A 281 3.19 3.99 -25.00
CA ILE A 281 2.83 5.22 -24.32
C ILE A 281 3.92 6.27 -24.51
N THR A 282 3.51 7.54 -24.52
CA THR A 282 4.42 8.68 -24.40
C THR A 282 4.29 9.21 -22.98
N CYS A 283 5.39 9.28 -22.24
CA CYS A 283 5.41 9.69 -20.84
C CYS A 283 6.60 10.59 -20.54
N HIS A 284 6.63 11.19 -19.35
CA HIS A 284 7.80 11.94 -18.89
C HIS A 284 9.03 11.01 -18.77
N LYS A 285 10.20 11.44 -19.30
CA LYS A 285 11.44 10.65 -19.33
C LYS A 285 11.81 10.07 -17.97
N LYS A 286 11.72 10.87 -16.92
CA LYS A 286 12.04 10.44 -15.54
C LYS A 286 11.12 9.38 -14.97
N LEU A 287 9.93 9.17 -15.58
CA LEU A 287 8.96 8.15 -15.16
C LEU A 287 8.94 6.92 -16.09
N ALA A 288 9.72 6.94 -17.15
CA ALA A 288 9.70 5.86 -18.16
C ALA A 288 10.02 4.48 -17.56
N ASN A 289 11.01 4.40 -16.68
CA ASN A 289 11.37 3.13 -16.02
C ASN A 289 10.28 2.66 -15.05
N ALA A 290 9.70 3.55 -14.27
CA ALA A 290 8.60 3.22 -13.38
C ALA A 290 7.40 2.62 -14.15
N TYR A 291 7.06 3.21 -15.29
CA TYR A 291 6.00 2.64 -16.16
C TYR A 291 6.39 1.28 -16.74
N LYS A 292 7.64 1.08 -17.16
CA LYS A 292 8.11 -0.23 -17.65
C LYS A 292 7.94 -1.32 -16.58
N GLN A 293 8.39 -1.06 -15.37
CA GLN A 293 8.30 -2.01 -14.25
C GLN A 293 6.84 -2.30 -13.89
N ALA A 294 5.98 -1.26 -13.81
CA ALA A 294 4.56 -1.44 -13.55
C ALA A 294 3.89 -2.36 -14.58
N PHE A 295 4.14 -2.12 -15.88
CA PHE A 295 3.57 -2.94 -16.95
C PHE A 295 4.15 -4.35 -16.98
N GLU A 296 5.42 -4.53 -16.65
CA GLU A 296 6.01 -5.87 -16.50
C GLU A 296 5.34 -6.65 -15.36
N GLY A 297 5.10 -6.01 -14.22
CA GLY A 297 4.32 -6.60 -13.13
C GLY A 297 2.91 -6.97 -13.56
N MET A 298 2.19 -6.07 -14.23
CA MET A 298 0.86 -6.33 -14.79
C MET A 298 0.87 -7.51 -15.78
N TYR A 299 1.88 -7.58 -16.63
CA TYR A 299 2.04 -8.67 -17.58
C TYR A 299 2.28 -10.02 -16.87
N LYS A 300 3.18 -10.07 -15.88
CA LYS A 300 3.44 -11.27 -15.06
C LYS A 300 2.17 -11.77 -14.35
N LEU A 301 1.29 -10.86 -13.95
CA LEU A 301 0.02 -11.16 -13.29
C LEU A 301 -1.13 -11.51 -14.27
N GLY A 302 -0.87 -11.49 -15.58
CA GLY A 302 -1.89 -11.78 -16.59
C GLY A 302 -2.95 -10.68 -16.76
N PHE A 303 -2.64 -9.43 -16.35
CA PHE A 303 -3.58 -8.31 -16.43
C PHE A 303 -3.86 -7.95 -17.91
N ARG A 304 -5.15 -7.84 -18.25
CA ARG A 304 -5.61 -7.53 -19.61
C ARG A 304 -5.89 -6.04 -19.75
N ILE A 305 -5.38 -5.43 -20.80
CA ILE A 305 -5.49 -3.99 -21.05
C ILE A 305 -6.32 -3.80 -22.33
N LYS A 306 -7.43 -3.09 -22.20
CA LYS A 306 -8.27 -2.70 -23.33
C LYS A 306 -7.74 -1.45 -24.01
N SER A 307 -7.35 -0.46 -23.23
CA SER A 307 -6.76 0.78 -23.71
C SER A 307 -5.84 1.40 -22.68
N VAL A 308 -4.86 2.17 -23.14
CA VAL A 308 -3.95 2.92 -22.30
C VAL A 308 -3.68 4.29 -22.90
N GLY A 309 -3.66 5.33 -22.05
CA GLY A 309 -3.30 6.69 -22.44
C GLY A 309 -2.47 7.35 -21.36
N CYS A 310 -1.42 8.08 -21.75
CA CYS A 310 -0.58 8.81 -20.80
C CYS A 310 -0.47 10.30 -21.19
N TYR A 311 0.38 10.63 -22.15
CA TYR A 311 0.56 12.02 -22.56
C TYR A 311 -0.60 12.52 -23.41
N ASN A 312 -1.15 13.66 -23.01
CA ASN A 312 -2.14 14.41 -23.79
C ASN A 312 -2.09 15.89 -23.38
N TRP A 313 -1.65 16.76 -24.32
CA TRP A 313 -1.51 18.19 -24.06
C TRP A 313 -2.89 18.86 -24.01
N ARG A 314 -3.44 19.02 -22.81
CA ARG A 314 -4.78 19.59 -22.60
C ARG A 314 -4.91 20.21 -21.19
N ASN A 315 -5.89 21.05 -21.03
CA ASN A 315 -6.32 21.52 -19.71
C ASN A 315 -7.26 20.49 -19.06
N MET A 316 -7.51 20.63 -17.77
CA MET A 316 -8.46 19.78 -17.04
C MET A 316 -9.88 20.03 -17.54
N ALA A 317 -10.68 18.98 -17.67
CA ALA A 317 -12.09 19.10 -18.06
C ALA A 317 -12.90 19.88 -17.00
N SER A 318 -12.53 19.76 -15.73
CA SER A 318 -13.19 20.46 -14.61
C SER A 318 -12.74 21.92 -14.44
N ASN A 319 -11.60 22.31 -15.03
CA ASN A 319 -11.07 23.68 -14.96
C ASN A 319 -10.18 23.96 -16.17
N SER A 320 -10.71 24.73 -17.13
CA SER A 320 -10.02 25.07 -18.37
C SER A 320 -8.77 25.95 -18.20
N ASN A 321 -8.56 26.53 -17.01
CA ASN A 321 -7.39 27.35 -16.70
C ASN A 321 -6.25 26.54 -16.07
N VAL A 322 -6.49 25.27 -15.77
CA VAL A 322 -5.50 24.39 -15.12
C VAL A 322 -5.05 23.31 -16.08
N ARG A 323 -3.74 23.17 -16.24
CA ARG A 323 -3.14 22.12 -17.07
C ARG A 323 -3.35 20.73 -16.45
N SER A 324 -3.81 19.76 -17.25
CA SER A 324 -3.96 18.38 -16.83
C SER A 324 -2.58 17.72 -16.58
N TYR A 325 -2.50 16.81 -15.63
CA TYR A 325 -1.28 16.00 -15.41
C TYR A 325 -0.89 15.15 -16.62
N HIS A 326 -1.83 14.77 -17.47
CA HIS A 326 -1.54 14.12 -18.76
C HIS A 326 -0.68 14.99 -19.67
N SER A 327 -0.80 16.31 -19.60
CA SER A 327 0.03 17.25 -20.38
C SER A 327 1.50 17.19 -20.01
N TYR A 328 1.82 16.68 -18.83
CA TYR A 328 3.19 16.49 -18.35
C TYR A 328 3.70 15.06 -18.51
N GLY A 329 2.87 14.15 -19.06
CA GLY A 329 3.22 12.73 -19.17
C GLY A 329 3.41 12.04 -17.83
N THR A 330 2.76 12.55 -16.77
CA THR A 330 2.91 12.08 -15.38
C THR A 330 1.69 11.35 -14.85
N CYS A 331 0.66 11.19 -15.67
CA CYS A 331 -0.56 10.47 -15.38
C CYS A 331 -0.83 9.43 -16.48
N ILE A 332 -1.38 8.29 -16.11
CA ILE A 332 -1.72 7.20 -17.04
C ILE A 332 -3.13 6.71 -16.75
N ASP A 333 -3.93 6.56 -17.80
CA ASP A 333 -5.24 5.91 -17.75
C ASP A 333 -5.11 4.50 -18.34
N ILE A 334 -5.63 3.50 -17.64
CA ILE A 334 -5.64 2.10 -18.06
C ILE A 334 -7.06 1.58 -17.90
N ASN A 335 -7.65 1.02 -19.00
CA ASN A 335 -9.00 0.46 -19.04
C ASN A 335 -8.99 -1.02 -19.44
#